data_32a4f34723f9ec74680c2bc5bd930c3d
#
_entry.id   32a4f34723f9ec74680c2bc5bd930c3d
#
_cell.length_a   1.000
_cell.length_b   1.000
_cell.length_c   1.000
_cell.angle_alpha   90.00
_cell.angle_beta   90.00
_cell.angle_gamma   90.00
#
_symmetry.space_group_name_H-M   'P 1'
#
loop_
_entity.id
_entity.type
_entity.pdbx_description
1 polymer ?
#
loop_
_entity_poly.entity_id
_entity_poly.type
_entity_poly.pdbx_seq_one_letter_code
_entity_poly.pdbx_strand_id
1 'polypeptide(L)'
;MLSDKRMMPIFEQSVGRALRIVVAGACCFGIWGSFTRARADYQFRQDTEESIREAIRLMPDGWEYYMRLAQFDRAHARELLTTSLRLNRYDAQADIELGLQFEADGDFGRAEKKLLEAYEVDHTYLPRWSLANYYFRRDNIPAFWEWARSAAAMPADDIGSLFALCWRVAPDSEKITAEILNDKPEMIRQYVGFLLSKDQAVAVASVAPHLVRSGDPESDRTLLFAVLV
;
A
#
# COMPACT_ATOMS: atom_id res chain seq x y z
N MET A 1 -60.00 41.94 26.20
CA MET A 1 -59.41 40.59 26.07
C MET A 1 -59.45 40.22 24.56
N LEU A 2 -58.81 40.97 23.68
CA LEU A 2 -58.81 40.82 22.22
C LEU A 2 -57.49 41.42 21.66
N SER A 3 -56.32 40.80 21.93
CA SER A 3 -55.07 41.30 21.31
C SER A 3 -54.01 40.24 21.01
N ASP A 4 -54.33 38.95 21.12
CA ASP A 4 -53.28 37.93 21.07
C ASP A 4 -53.31 36.98 19.82
N LYS A 5 -54.29 37.11 18.95
CA LYS A 5 -54.45 36.23 17.78
C LYS A 5 -53.76 36.69 16.48
N ARG A 6 -53.17 37.90 16.43
CA ARG A 6 -52.58 38.43 15.17
C ARG A 6 -51.07 38.36 15.10
N MET A 7 -50.36 38.11 16.21
CA MET A 7 -48.89 38.01 16.17
C MET A 7 -48.35 36.59 15.82
N MET A 8 -49.13 35.54 16.03
CA MET A 8 -48.75 34.15 15.70
C MET A 8 -48.42 33.93 14.21
N PRO A 9 -49.23 34.34 13.24
CA PRO A 9 -48.93 34.02 11.83
C PRO A 9 -47.72 34.76 11.27
N ILE A 10 -47.34 35.93 11.83
CA ILE A 10 -46.15 36.69 11.39
C ILE A 10 -44.88 36.04 11.88
N PHE A 11 -44.88 35.50 13.12
CA PHE A 11 -43.74 34.81 13.70
C PHE A 11 -43.50 33.47 12.99
N GLU A 12 -44.52 32.69 12.70
CA GLU A 12 -44.39 31.42 11.95
C GLU A 12 -43.88 31.65 10.50
N GLN A 13 -44.35 32.72 9.85
CA GLN A 13 -43.87 33.07 8.49
C GLN A 13 -42.40 33.52 8.51
N SER A 14 -41.96 34.28 9.52
CA SER A 14 -40.59 34.73 9.65
C SER A 14 -39.64 33.57 9.96
N VAL A 15 -40.01 32.64 10.84
CA VAL A 15 -39.25 31.42 11.15
C VAL A 15 -39.14 30.52 9.89
N GLY A 16 -40.25 30.35 9.16
CA GLY A 16 -40.25 29.58 7.91
C GLY A 16 -39.35 30.17 6.80
N ARG A 17 -39.27 31.53 6.71
CA ARG A 17 -38.34 32.19 5.80
C ARG A 17 -36.89 32.03 6.21
N ALA A 18 -36.58 32.21 7.50
CA ALA A 18 -35.24 32.01 8.02
C ALA A 18 -34.74 30.56 7.79
N LEU A 19 -35.59 29.57 8.06
CA LEU A 19 -35.26 28.15 7.82
C LEU A 19 -34.96 27.89 6.33
N ARG A 20 -35.78 28.42 5.40
CA ARG A 20 -35.52 28.28 3.95
C ARG A 20 -34.19 28.87 3.52
N ILE A 21 -33.81 30.04 4.06
CA ILE A 21 -32.54 30.70 3.76
C ILE A 21 -31.38 29.83 4.28
N VAL A 22 -31.50 29.30 5.50
CA VAL A 22 -30.47 28.41 6.07
C VAL A 22 -30.31 27.10 5.24
N VAL A 23 -31.43 26.49 4.86
CA VAL A 23 -31.43 25.30 4.00
C VAL A 23 -30.81 25.58 2.63
N ALA A 24 -31.21 26.70 1.99
CA ALA A 24 -30.64 27.09 0.71
C ALA A 24 -29.14 27.37 0.82
N GLY A 25 -28.68 28.03 1.88
CA GLY A 25 -27.29 28.28 2.14
C GLY A 25 -26.49 26.98 2.34
N ALA A 26 -27.04 26.05 3.10
CA ALA A 26 -26.44 24.73 3.30
C ALA A 26 -26.34 23.92 1.98
N CYS A 27 -27.39 23.95 1.16
CA CYS A 27 -27.38 23.35 -0.17
C CYS A 27 -26.30 23.96 -1.08
N CYS A 28 -26.23 25.29 -1.14
CA CYS A 28 -25.21 26.01 -1.94
C CYS A 28 -23.79 25.66 -1.46
N PHE A 29 -23.57 25.63 -0.16
CA PHE A 29 -22.28 25.20 0.43
C PHE A 29 -21.93 23.74 0.09
N GLY A 30 -22.91 22.83 0.17
CA GLY A 30 -22.72 21.43 -0.21
C GLY A 30 -22.40 21.27 -1.71
N ILE A 31 -23.08 22.00 -2.58
CA ILE A 31 -22.80 22.00 -4.03
C ILE A 31 -21.40 22.55 -4.30
N TRP A 32 -21.05 23.67 -3.68
CA TRP A 32 -19.71 24.26 -3.81
C TRP A 32 -18.62 23.28 -3.34
N GLY A 33 -18.78 22.64 -2.17
CA GLY A 33 -17.84 21.66 -1.65
C GLY A 33 -17.68 20.45 -2.57
N SER A 34 -18.80 19.93 -3.11
CA SER A 34 -18.79 18.82 -4.06
C SER A 34 -18.09 19.19 -5.37
N PHE A 35 -18.34 20.39 -5.89
CA PHE A 35 -17.70 20.89 -7.10
C PHE A 35 -16.19 21.07 -6.91
N THR A 36 -15.78 21.65 -5.76
CA THR A 36 -14.36 21.85 -5.44
C THR A 36 -13.63 20.51 -5.34
N ARG A 37 -14.25 19.52 -4.68
CA ARG A 37 -13.69 18.16 -4.58
C ARG A 37 -13.57 17.49 -5.95
N ALA A 38 -14.63 17.54 -6.77
CA ALA A 38 -14.60 16.97 -8.11
C ALA A 38 -13.52 17.63 -9.00
N ARG A 39 -13.29 18.92 -8.84
CA ARG A 39 -12.23 19.64 -9.54
C ARG A 39 -10.85 19.24 -9.04
N ALA A 40 -10.66 19.07 -7.73
CA ALA A 40 -9.40 18.58 -7.16
C ALA A 40 -9.08 17.16 -7.64
N ASP A 41 -10.07 16.25 -7.63
CA ASP A 41 -9.92 14.89 -8.13
C ASP A 41 -9.60 14.87 -9.64
N TYR A 42 -10.21 15.75 -10.42
CA TYR A 42 -9.89 15.89 -11.84
C TYR A 42 -8.43 16.33 -12.05
N GLN A 43 -7.95 17.31 -11.29
CA GLN A 43 -6.56 17.75 -11.35
C GLN A 43 -5.61 16.64 -10.91
N PHE A 44 -5.91 15.95 -9.83
CA PHE A 44 -5.10 14.84 -9.33
C PHE A 44 -4.92 13.73 -10.36
N ARG A 45 -5.98 13.40 -11.12
CA ARG A 45 -5.94 12.38 -12.19
C ARG A 45 -5.08 12.75 -13.40
N GLN A 46 -4.71 14.02 -13.58
CA GLN A 46 -3.79 14.43 -14.62
C GLN A 46 -2.36 13.95 -14.35
N ASP A 47 -2.06 13.60 -13.10
CA ASP A 47 -0.83 13.00 -12.63
C ASP A 47 0.46 13.74 -13.07
N THR A 48 0.41 15.07 -13.01
CA THR A 48 1.56 15.94 -13.20
C THR A 48 1.85 16.73 -11.92
N GLU A 49 3.10 17.14 -11.73
CA GLU A 49 3.47 17.93 -10.55
C GLU A 49 2.59 19.19 -10.40
N GLU A 50 2.37 19.90 -11.49
CA GLU A 50 1.57 21.14 -11.48
C GLU A 50 0.10 20.85 -11.13
N SER A 51 -0.49 19.81 -11.71
CA SER A 51 -1.88 19.44 -11.45
C SER A 51 -2.10 18.95 -10.02
N ILE A 52 -1.13 18.23 -9.44
CA ILE A 52 -1.19 17.80 -8.04
C ILE A 52 -1.07 19.00 -7.10
N ARG A 53 -0.19 19.96 -7.39
CA ARG A 53 -0.12 21.22 -6.62
C ARG A 53 -1.43 22.01 -6.69
N GLU A 54 -2.12 22.00 -7.84
CA GLU A 54 -3.44 22.62 -7.96
C GLU A 54 -4.50 21.85 -7.17
N ALA A 55 -4.46 20.51 -7.16
CA ALA A 55 -5.35 19.70 -6.33
C ALA A 55 -5.19 20.03 -4.84
N ILE A 56 -3.95 20.19 -4.35
CA ILE A 56 -3.65 20.61 -2.97
C ILE A 56 -4.21 22.02 -2.67
N ARG A 57 -4.14 22.96 -3.62
CA ARG A 57 -4.72 24.30 -3.42
C ARG A 57 -6.24 24.24 -3.28
N LEU A 58 -6.89 23.36 -4.03
CA LEU A 58 -8.35 23.18 -3.99
C LEU A 58 -8.79 22.42 -2.73
N MET A 59 -8.04 21.40 -2.31
CA MET A 59 -8.35 20.52 -1.19
C MET A 59 -7.06 20.25 -0.37
N PRO A 60 -6.67 21.15 0.54
CA PRO A 60 -5.42 21.03 1.30
C PRO A 60 -5.45 19.94 2.37
N ASP A 61 -6.58 19.29 2.59
CA ASP A 61 -6.77 18.14 3.48
C ASP A 61 -6.69 16.78 2.76
N GLY A 62 -6.48 16.77 1.43
CA GLY A 62 -6.27 15.55 0.65
C GLY A 62 -4.86 14.98 0.86
N TRP A 63 -4.73 14.04 1.78
CA TRP A 63 -3.44 13.44 2.14
C TRP A 63 -2.76 12.73 0.96
N GLU A 64 -3.52 12.12 0.08
CA GLU A 64 -3.05 11.41 -1.13
C GLU A 64 -2.27 12.35 -2.07
N TYR A 65 -2.65 13.61 -2.13
CA TYR A 65 -2.02 14.59 -2.99
C TYR A 65 -0.59 14.88 -2.53
N TYR A 66 -0.36 14.99 -1.22
CA TYR A 66 0.97 15.19 -0.66
C TYR A 66 1.86 13.96 -0.85
N MET A 67 1.32 12.77 -0.64
CA MET A 67 2.02 11.51 -0.89
C MET A 67 2.44 11.40 -2.37
N ARG A 68 1.53 11.71 -3.28
CA ARG A 68 1.84 11.68 -4.71
C ARG A 68 2.82 12.77 -5.12
N LEU A 69 2.69 14.00 -4.58
CA LEU A 69 3.62 15.10 -4.87
C LEU A 69 5.06 14.78 -4.42
N ALA A 70 5.22 14.04 -3.33
CA ALA A 70 6.54 13.62 -2.85
C ALA A 70 7.32 12.77 -3.86
N GLN A 71 6.63 12.10 -4.79
CA GLN A 71 7.27 11.32 -5.86
C GLN A 71 7.83 12.21 -6.98
N PHE A 72 7.26 13.39 -7.20
CA PHE A 72 7.72 14.38 -8.17
C PHE A 72 8.74 15.34 -7.55
N ASP A 73 8.45 15.88 -6.38
CA ASP A 73 9.30 16.85 -5.67
C ASP A 73 10.18 16.14 -4.63
N ARG A 74 11.24 15.51 -5.12
CA ARG A 74 12.19 14.76 -4.28
C ARG A 74 12.90 15.62 -3.24
N ALA A 75 13.12 16.91 -3.55
CA ALA A 75 13.79 17.84 -2.63
C ALA A 75 12.97 18.07 -1.35
N HIS A 76 11.64 18.08 -1.45
CA HIS A 76 10.72 18.31 -0.35
C HIS A 76 9.94 17.04 0.06
N ALA A 77 10.33 15.86 -0.46
CA ALA A 77 9.60 14.61 -0.26
C ALA A 77 9.32 14.30 1.21
N ARG A 78 10.31 14.51 2.10
CA ARG A 78 10.15 14.25 3.54
C ARG A 78 9.09 15.13 4.20
N GLU A 79 9.06 16.42 3.85
CA GLU A 79 8.07 17.36 4.38
C GLU A 79 6.66 17.02 3.88
N LEU A 80 6.54 16.68 2.61
CA LEU A 80 5.30 16.28 1.97
C LEU A 80 4.74 14.98 2.58
N LEU A 81 5.58 13.95 2.74
CA LEU A 81 5.19 12.69 3.39
C LEU A 81 4.81 12.89 4.85
N THR A 82 5.54 13.75 5.57
CA THR A 82 5.19 14.09 6.96
C THR A 82 3.84 14.80 7.03
N THR A 83 3.52 15.64 6.04
CA THR A 83 2.22 16.31 5.95
C THR A 83 1.12 15.30 5.63
N SER A 84 1.35 14.37 4.70
CA SER A 84 0.43 13.27 4.41
C SER A 84 0.09 12.48 5.68
N LEU A 85 1.09 12.04 6.44
CA LEU A 85 0.91 11.30 7.68
C LEU A 85 0.22 12.10 8.81
N ARG A 86 0.39 13.42 8.83
CA ARG A 86 -0.36 14.28 9.76
C ARG A 86 -1.84 14.33 9.43
N LEU A 87 -2.20 14.29 8.14
CA LEU A 87 -3.59 14.27 7.68
C LEU A 87 -4.22 12.87 7.76
N ASN A 88 -3.45 11.84 7.45
CA ASN A 88 -3.84 10.44 7.58
C ASN A 88 -2.72 9.61 8.21
N ARG A 89 -2.78 9.41 9.53
CA ARG A 89 -1.79 8.63 10.29
C ARG A 89 -1.78 7.13 9.98
N TYR A 90 -2.75 6.65 9.20
CA TYR A 90 -2.89 5.23 8.84
C TYR A 90 -2.45 4.95 7.40
N ASP A 91 -1.68 5.84 6.81
CA ASP A 91 -1.11 5.66 5.48
C ASP A 91 0.22 4.89 5.57
N ALA A 92 0.13 3.57 5.51
CA ALA A 92 1.31 2.69 5.51
C ALA A 92 2.27 2.98 4.34
N GLN A 93 1.75 3.38 3.18
CA GLN A 93 2.58 3.72 2.03
C GLN A 93 3.44 4.96 2.31
N ALA A 94 2.88 5.99 2.93
CA ALA A 94 3.64 7.18 3.30
C ALA A 94 4.71 6.87 4.37
N ASP A 95 4.42 5.98 5.33
CA ASP A 95 5.42 5.52 6.30
C ASP A 95 6.55 4.72 5.63
N ILE A 96 6.23 3.85 4.66
CA ILE A 96 7.24 3.11 3.88
C ILE A 96 8.14 4.09 3.11
N GLU A 97 7.56 5.02 2.35
CA GLU A 97 8.31 6.02 1.57
C GLU A 97 9.20 6.88 2.47
N LEU A 98 8.69 7.29 3.63
CA LEU A 98 9.47 8.06 4.61
C LEU A 98 10.59 7.22 5.21
N GLY A 99 10.35 5.94 5.48
CA GLY A 99 11.36 4.98 5.91
C GLY A 99 12.50 4.85 4.88
N LEU A 100 12.17 4.73 3.60
CA LEU A 100 13.14 4.68 2.51
C LEU A 100 13.95 5.99 2.38
N GLN A 101 13.32 7.15 2.63
CA GLN A 101 14.05 8.43 2.67
C GLN A 101 15.06 8.48 3.82
N PHE A 102 14.69 8.03 5.02
CA PHE A 102 15.62 7.95 6.15
C PHE A 102 16.76 6.97 5.89
N GLU A 103 16.47 5.84 5.26
CA GLU A 103 17.49 4.86 4.87
C GLU A 103 18.49 5.47 3.88
N ALA A 104 18.02 6.19 2.86
CA ALA A 104 18.86 6.87 1.89
C ALA A 104 19.79 7.93 2.53
N ASP A 105 19.32 8.57 3.60
CA ASP A 105 20.13 9.53 4.38
C ASP A 105 21.10 8.85 5.38
N GLY A 106 21.04 7.51 5.49
CA GLY A 106 21.86 6.75 6.45
C GLY A 106 21.31 6.75 7.88
N ASP A 107 20.09 7.26 8.10
CA ASP A 107 19.42 7.21 9.39
C ASP A 107 18.60 5.93 9.54
N PHE A 108 19.34 4.85 9.75
CA PHE A 108 18.76 3.49 9.77
C PHE A 108 17.79 3.29 10.93
N GLY A 109 18.02 3.93 12.08
CA GLY A 109 17.11 3.81 13.22
C GLY A 109 15.73 4.42 12.95
N ARG A 110 15.67 5.60 12.31
CA ARG A 110 14.40 6.19 11.90
C ARG A 110 13.77 5.44 10.73
N ALA A 111 14.58 4.91 9.82
CA ALA A 111 14.09 4.08 8.71
C ALA A 111 13.36 2.83 9.23
N GLU A 112 14.01 2.06 10.11
CA GLU A 112 13.42 0.86 10.71
C GLU A 112 12.11 1.19 11.44
N LYS A 113 12.15 2.24 12.27
CA LYS A 113 10.97 2.68 13.02
C LYS A 113 9.78 2.97 12.09
N LYS A 114 10.01 3.68 10.97
CA LYS A 114 8.95 4.02 10.02
C LYS A 114 8.41 2.80 9.28
N LEU A 115 9.26 1.85 8.91
CA LEU A 115 8.82 0.61 8.29
C LEU A 115 8.03 -0.28 9.26
N LEU A 116 8.38 -0.27 10.55
CA LEU A 116 7.59 -0.95 11.58
C LEU A 116 6.25 -0.25 11.82
N GLU A 117 6.21 1.09 11.85
CA GLU A 117 4.97 1.87 11.94
C GLU A 117 4.03 1.55 10.76
N ALA A 118 4.56 1.41 9.53
CA ALA A 118 3.79 0.95 8.38
C ALA A 118 3.17 -0.44 8.59
N TYR A 119 3.93 -1.37 9.17
CA TYR A 119 3.43 -2.70 9.49
C TYR A 119 2.34 -2.69 10.57
N GLU A 120 2.44 -1.81 11.57
CA GLU A 120 1.42 -1.69 12.62
C GLU A 120 0.05 -1.24 12.09
N VAL A 121 0.01 -0.49 11.00
CA VAL A 121 -1.24 0.00 10.41
C VAL A 121 -1.74 -0.82 9.22
N ASP A 122 -0.84 -1.54 8.57
CA ASP A 122 -1.18 -2.41 7.43
C ASP A 122 -0.41 -3.73 7.51
N HIS A 123 -1.15 -4.82 7.78
CA HIS A 123 -0.59 -6.17 7.88
C HIS A 123 -0.59 -6.94 6.57
N THR A 124 -0.70 -6.27 5.42
CA THR A 124 -0.64 -6.90 4.09
C THR A 124 0.80 -7.26 3.68
N TYR A 125 0.96 -7.71 2.45
CA TYR A 125 2.24 -8.10 1.88
C TYR A 125 3.28 -6.96 1.87
N LEU A 126 2.86 -5.74 1.49
CA LEU A 126 3.79 -4.65 1.17
C LEU A 126 4.65 -4.17 2.35
N PRO A 127 4.11 -3.90 3.56
CA PRO A 127 4.96 -3.52 4.70
C PRO A 127 5.94 -4.63 5.11
N ARG A 128 5.52 -5.89 5.06
CA ARG A 128 6.37 -7.05 5.38
C ARG A 128 7.51 -7.21 4.38
N TRP A 129 7.19 -7.08 3.10
CA TRP A 129 8.16 -7.06 2.02
C TRP A 129 9.17 -5.90 2.16
N SER A 130 8.69 -4.71 2.53
CA SER A 130 9.55 -3.54 2.77
C SER A 130 10.53 -3.77 3.91
N LEU A 131 10.09 -4.40 5.01
CA LEU A 131 10.94 -4.80 6.13
C LEU A 131 11.95 -5.88 5.73
N ALA A 132 11.53 -6.90 4.98
CA ALA A 132 12.45 -7.92 4.46
C ALA A 132 13.57 -7.28 3.62
N ASN A 133 13.20 -6.38 2.69
CA ASN A 133 14.17 -5.63 1.87
C ASN A 133 15.11 -4.77 2.71
N TYR A 134 14.58 -4.09 3.72
CA TYR A 134 15.39 -3.28 4.62
C TYR A 134 16.44 -4.14 5.33
N TYR A 135 16.04 -5.23 5.99
CA TYR A 135 16.98 -6.08 6.71
C TYR A 135 17.98 -6.79 5.78
N PHE A 136 17.56 -7.12 4.55
CA PHE A 136 18.49 -7.60 3.52
C PHE A 136 19.59 -6.59 3.24
N ARG A 137 19.26 -5.31 3.00
CA ARG A 137 20.25 -4.25 2.75
C ARG A 137 21.10 -3.92 3.97
N ARG A 138 20.63 -4.26 5.17
CA ARG A 138 21.37 -4.12 6.44
C ARG A 138 22.21 -5.34 6.82
N ASP A 139 22.26 -6.36 5.95
CA ASP A 139 22.93 -7.63 6.20
C ASP A 139 22.47 -8.33 7.52
N ASN A 140 21.24 -8.01 7.96
CA ASN A 140 20.63 -8.67 9.10
C ASN A 140 19.84 -9.89 8.63
N ILE A 141 20.56 -10.96 8.35
CA ILE A 141 20.02 -12.20 7.76
C ILE A 141 18.94 -12.87 8.63
N PRO A 142 19.06 -12.92 9.98
CA PRO A 142 18.00 -13.49 10.81
C PRO A 142 16.67 -12.74 10.68
N ALA A 143 16.69 -11.40 10.79
CA ALA A 143 15.50 -10.57 10.65
C ALA A 143 14.96 -10.61 9.21
N PHE A 144 15.84 -10.68 8.20
CA PHE A 144 15.42 -10.88 6.81
C PHE A 144 14.53 -12.12 6.66
N TRP A 145 14.96 -13.30 7.16
CA TRP A 145 14.18 -14.53 7.04
C TRP A 145 12.86 -14.48 7.82
N GLU A 146 12.85 -13.82 8.96
CA GLU A 146 11.62 -13.59 9.73
C GLU A 146 10.57 -12.82 8.90
N TRP A 147 10.98 -11.68 8.33
CA TRP A 147 10.06 -10.84 7.54
C TRP A 147 9.75 -11.43 6.17
N ALA A 148 10.67 -12.15 5.54
CA ALA A 148 10.43 -12.87 4.31
C ALA A 148 9.36 -13.96 4.48
N ARG A 149 9.42 -14.77 5.55
CA ARG A 149 8.35 -15.72 5.92
C ARG A 149 7.03 -15.02 6.18
N SER A 150 7.08 -13.92 6.90
CA SER A 150 5.90 -13.11 7.20
C SER A 150 5.23 -12.57 5.93
N ALA A 151 6.02 -12.09 4.95
CA ALA A 151 5.54 -11.65 3.65
C ALA A 151 4.95 -12.81 2.83
N ALA A 152 5.65 -13.94 2.75
CA ALA A 152 5.19 -15.12 2.03
C ALA A 152 3.90 -15.74 2.58
N ALA A 153 3.56 -15.46 3.84
CA ALA A 153 2.30 -15.90 4.44
C ALA A 153 1.09 -15.12 3.92
N MET A 154 1.32 -13.96 3.28
CA MET A 154 0.24 -13.09 2.79
C MET A 154 -0.15 -13.43 1.35
N PRO A 155 -1.44 -13.27 0.99
CA PRO A 155 -1.86 -13.32 -0.40
C PRO A 155 -1.13 -12.25 -1.21
N ALA A 156 -0.53 -12.65 -2.32
CA ALA A 156 0.09 -11.75 -3.29
C ALA A 156 0.02 -12.39 -4.67
N ASP A 157 -0.26 -11.59 -5.68
CA ASP A 157 -0.40 -12.06 -7.07
C ASP A 157 0.96 -12.49 -7.65
N ASP A 158 2.02 -11.79 -7.28
CA ASP A 158 3.40 -12.08 -7.69
C ASP A 158 4.38 -11.90 -6.53
N ILE A 159 5.00 -13.00 -6.12
CA ILE A 159 6.05 -13.01 -5.11
C ILE A 159 7.43 -13.35 -5.71
N GLY A 160 7.58 -13.29 -7.02
CA GLY A 160 8.84 -13.55 -7.72
C GLY A 160 9.99 -12.69 -7.22
N SER A 161 9.70 -11.43 -6.86
CA SER A 161 10.68 -10.53 -6.24
C SER A 161 11.16 -11.03 -4.88
N LEU A 162 10.29 -11.63 -4.07
CA LEU A 162 10.65 -12.24 -2.79
C LEU A 162 11.55 -13.45 -3.01
N PHE A 163 11.22 -14.33 -3.94
CA PHE A 163 12.08 -15.48 -4.28
C PHE A 163 13.45 -15.03 -4.78
N ALA A 164 13.50 -14.00 -5.64
CA ALA A 164 14.76 -13.45 -6.13
C ALA A 164 15.64 -12.93 -4.97
N LEU A 165 15.03 -12.32 -3.96
CA LEU A 165 15.74 -11.82 -2.80
C LEU A 165 16.23 -12.96 -1.91
N CYS A 166 15.38 -13.97 -1.63
CA CYS A 166 15.75 -15.17 -0.90
C CYS A 166 16.92 -15.91 -1.58
N TRP A 167 16.87 -16.03 -2.91
CA TRP A 167 17.92 -16.66 -3.70
C TRP A 167 19.27 -15.91 -3.63
N ARG A 168 19.22 -14.59 -3.53
CA ARG A 168 20.45 -13.78 -3.33
C ARG A 168 21.05 -13.97 -1.94
N VAL A 169 20.22 -14.17 -0.92
CA VAL A 169 20.68 -14.43 0.46
C VAL A 169 21.24 -15.85 0.61
N ALA A 170 20.54 -16.82 0.04
CA ALA A 170 20.95 -18.22 0.06
C ALA A 170 20.49 -18.89 -1.26
N PRO A 171 21.41 -19.17 -2.21
CA PRO A 171 21.08 -19.89 -3.43
C PRO A 171 20.92 -21.39 -3.16
N ASP A 172 19.98 -21.73 -2.29
CA ASP A 172 19.68 -23.06 -1.79
C ASP A 172 18.16 -23.26 -1.81
N SER A 173 17.70 -24.06 -2.76
CA SER A 173 16.27 -24.30 -2.98
C SER A 173 15.61 -25.06 -1.83
N GLU A 174 16.33 -25.95 -1.16
CA GLU A 174 15.79 -26.70 -0.01
C GLU A 174 15.58 -25.76 1.17
N LYS A 175 16.56 -24.88 1.43
CA LYS A 175 16.44 -23.87 2.48
C LYS A 175 15.27 -22.92 2.20
N ILE A 176 15.13 -22.42 0.97
CA ILE A 176 14.02 -21.53 0.60
C ILE A 176 12.69 -22.28 0.75
N THR A 177 12.61 -23.55 0.33
CA THR A 177 11.43 -24.39 0.50
C THR A 177 11.04 -24.50 1.97
N ALA A 178 11.99 -24.80 2.84
CA ALA A 178 11.76 -24.94 4.28
C ALA A 178 11.37 -23.62 4.95
N GLU A 179 12.03 -22.51 4.58
CA GLU A 179 11.85 -21.20 5.24
C GLU A 179 10.59 -20.46 4.75
N ILE A 180 10.22 -20.61 3.47
CA ILE A 180 9.24 -19.73 2.82
C ILE A 180 7.99 -20.46 2.36
N LEU A 181 8.11 -21.66 1.76
CA LEU A 181 6.98 -22.27 1.03
C LEU A 181 5.95 -22.95 1.95
N ASN A 182 6.37 -23.41 3.13
CA ASN A 182 5.51 -24.05 4.14
C ASN A 182 4.56 -25.12 3.56
N ASP A 183 5.01 -25.93 2.60
CA ASP A 183 4.25 -26.95 1.88
C ASP A 183 2.92 -26.46 1.25
N LYS A 184 2.79 -25.15 0.97
CA LYS A 184 1.63 -24.60 0.27
C LYS A 184 1.77 -24.86 -1.23
N PRO A 185 0.84 -25.62 -1.87
CA PRO A 185 0.97 -25.99 -3.29
C PRO A 185 1.12 -24.77 -4.21
N GLU A 186 0.36 -23.72 -3.96
CA GLU A 186 0.40 -22.50 -4.76
C GLU A 186 1.76 -21.81 -4.70
N MET A 187 2.36 -21.74 -3.52
CA MET A 187 3.69 -21.17 -3.32
C MET A 187 4.76 -22.01 -4.01
N ILE A 188 4.63 -23.34 -3.96
CA ILE A 188 5.55 -24.26 -4.64
C ILE A 188 5.44 -24.07 -6.15
N ARG A 189 4.24 -23.94 -6.72
CA ARG A 189 4.03 -23.64 -8.15
C ARG A 189 4.73 -22.35 -8.58
N GLN A 190 4.49 -21.26 -7.84
CA GLN A 190 5.13 -19.98 -8.14
C GLN A 190 6.65 -20.06 -8.05
N TYR A 191 7.17 -20.78 -7.04
CA TYR A 191 8.62 -20.96 -6.88
C TYR A 191 9.24 -21.81 -7.99
N VAL A 192 8.60 -22.90 -8.39
CA VAL A 192 9.04 -23.70 -9.56
C VAL A 192 9.02 -22.86 -10.81
N GLY A 193 7.98 -22.07 -11.07
CA GLY A 193 7.92 -21.13 -12.18
C GLY A 193 9.05 -20.09 -12.14
N PHE A 194 9.37 -19.57 -10.97
CA PHE A 194 10.52 -18.68 -10.78
C PHE A 194 11.84 -19.37 -11.13
N LEU A 195 12.10 -20.58 -10.60
CA LEU A 195 13.32 -21.33 -10.86
C LEU A 195 13.49 -21.66 -12.35
N LEU A 196 12.41 -22.07 -13.04
CA LEU A 196 12.40 -22.29 -14.48
C LEU A 196 12.76 -21.00 -15.24
N SER A 197 12.22 -19.87 -14.84
CA SER A 197 12.53 -18.57 -15.47
C SER A 197 14.00 -18.14 -15.27
N LYS A 198 14.72 -18.78 -14.36
CA LYS A 198 16.15 -18.55 -14.05
C LYS A 198 17.06 -19.66 -14.54
N ASP A 199 16.55 -20.60 -15.32
CA ASP A 199 17.30 -21.77 -15.81
C ASP A 199 17.96 -22.61 -14.70
N GLN A 200 17.31 -22.68 -13.51
CA GLN A 200 17.82 -23.39 -12.34
C GLN A 200 17.34 -24.85 -12.30
N ALA A 201 17.67 -25.65 -13.33
CA ALA A 201 17.16 -27.01 -13.50
C ALA A 201 17.41 -27.92 -12.28
N VAL A 202 18.60 -27.84 -11.68
CA VAL A 202 18.95 -28.65 -10.48
C VAL A 202 18.04 -28.27 -9.29
N ALA A 203 17.82 -26.98 -9.09
CA ALA A 203 16.94 -26.49 -8.03
C ALA A 203 15.48 -26.90 -8.27
N VAL A 204 15.02 -26.84 -9.54
CA VAL A 204 13.70 -27.33 -9.90
C VAL A 204 13.53 -28.80 -9.57
N ALA A 205 14.53 -29.65 -9.90
CA ALA A 205 14.49 -31.08 -9.60
C ALA A 205 14.39 -31.38 -8.10
N SER A 206 14.97 -30.57 -7.22
CA SER A 206 14.84 -30.72 -5.77
C SER A 206 13.47 -30.32 -5.21
N VAL A 207 12.82 -29.33 -5.84
CA VAL A 207 11.52 -28.80 -5.39
C VAL A 207 10.33 -29.56 -6.00
N ALA A 208 10.46 -30.09 -7.21
CA ALA A 208 9.40 -30.81 -7.91
C ALA A 208 8.71 -31.94 -7.10
N PRO A 209 9.41 -32.73 -6.26
CA PRO A 209 8.76 -33.73 -5.40
C PRO A 209 7.76 -33.15 -4.39
N HIS A 210 7.95 -31.89 -3.95
CA HIS A 210 6.99 -31.22 -3.07
C HIS A 210 5.71 -30.86 -3.81
N LEU A 211 5.81 -30.48 -5.09
CA LEU A 211 4.66 -30.22 -5.94
C LEU A 211 3.82 -31.50 -6.14
N VAL A 212 4.47 -32.62 -6.44
CA VAL A 212 3.78 -33.92 -6.62
C VAL A 212 3.06 -34.39 -5.36
N ARG A 213 3.61 -34.11 -4.19
CA ARG A 213 3.00 -34.52 -2.91
C ARG A 213 1.81 -33.66 -2.49
N SER A 214 1.82 -32.38 -2.80
CA SER A 214 0.88 -31.40 -2.29
C SER A 214 -0.07 -30.84 -3.35
N GLY A 215 0.21 -31.08 -4.64
CA GLY A 215 -0.46 -30.46 -5.76
C GLY A 215 -1.64 -31.26 -6.33
N ASP A 216 -2.37 -30.60 -7.23
CA ASP A 216 -3.32 -31.24 -8.14
C ASP A 216 -2.57 -31.72 -9.40
N PRO A 217 -2.49 -33.05 -9.64
CA PRO A 217 -1.70 -33.59 -10.76
C PRO A 217 -2.11 -33.06 -12.14
N GLU A 218 -3.33 -32.61 -12.32
CA GLU A 218 -3.83 -32.11 -13.59
C GLU A 218 -3.41 -30.66 -13.85
N SER A 219 -3.51 -29.78 -12.85
CA SER A 219 -3.05 -28.39 -12.95
C SER A 219 -1.53 -28.27 -12.95
N ASP A 220 -0.82 -29.20 -12.30
CA ASP A 220 0.63 -29.21 -12.22
C ASP A 220 1.31 -29.89 -13.41
N ARG A 221 0.54 -30.57 -14.25
CA ARG A 221 1.04 -31.37 -15.38
C ARG A 221 1.93 -30.57 -16.35
N THR A 222 1.52 -29.36 -16.70
CA THR A 222 2.29 -28.48 -17.61
C THR A 222 3.62 -28.06 -16.98
N LEU A 223 3.62 -27.74 -15.70
CA LEU A 223 4.82 -27.38 -14.95
C LEU A 223 5.77 -28.60 -14.81
N LEU A 224 5.24 -29.77 -14.49
CA LEU A 224 6.02 -30.99 -14.37
C LEU A 224 6.63 -31.42 -15.71
N PHE A 225 5.93 -31.24 -16.83
CA PHE A 225 6.51 -31.49 -18.16
C PHE A 225 7.66 -30.51 -18.47
N ALA A 226 7.55 -29.23 -18.10
CA ALA A 226 8.63 -28.27 -18.29
C ALA A 226 9.91 -28.59 -17.46
N VAL A 227 9.79 -29.41 -16.41
CA VAL A 227 10.92 -29.88 -15.59
C VAL A 227 11.67 -31.05 -16.27
N LEU A 228 11.00 -31.80 -17.15
CA LEU A 228 11.52 -33.03 -17.78
C LEU A 228 12.20 -32.79 -19.12
N VAL A 229 12.10 -31.60 -19.70
CA VAL A 229 12.68 -31.20 -20.98
C VAL A 229 13.89 -30.32 -20.78
#